data_ef96c93cc77db7c533c458c56e0896b9
#
_entry.id   ef96c93cc77db7c533c458c56e0896b9
#
_cell.length_a   1.000
_cell.length_b   1.000
_cell.length_c   1.000
_cell.angle_alpha   90.00
_cell.angle_beta   90.00
_cell.angle_gamma   90.00
#
_symmetry.space_group_name_H-M   'P 1'
#
loop_
_entity.id
_entity.type
_entity.pdbx_description
1 polymer ?
#
loop_
_entity_poly.entity_id
_entity_poly.type
_entity_poly.pdbx_seq_one_letter_code
_entity_poly.pdbx_strand_id
1 'polypeptide(L)'
;MKIKYLAIIAVVAVVATACGNKKTEQPAEPVQEQTNLSDKYALYTLTTDISHLSDNEKQMLPLLFEAADIMDQLFWRENYGDKAELMAKIGDNEDLKKLASIAYGPWDGLDGNKPFVEGIGPKPAGAQFYPADMTEEEWSAFNDPNKTSQYTMVVRDENGALKCVWYHDYFAEQIKKAASLLDDASELAGDEEFAEYLRLRAKALRTDEYFESDMQWMDVRNNNIDMVIGPIENYTDARYGIKASHEAFILIKDQEWTKQLARYAAFVPELQKQLPVPEEYKKIS
;
A
#
# COMPACT_ATOMS: atom_id res chain seq x y z
N MET A 1 -5.47 -24.31 -3.30
CA MET A 1 -5.92 -23.20 -4.18
C MET A 1 -4.68 -22.34 -4.46
N LYS A 2 -4.26 -22.19 -5.73
CA LYS A 2 -3.07 -21.38 -6.06
C LYS A 2 -3.54 -19.94 -6.27
N ILE A 3 -3.32 -19.11 -5.29
CA ILE A 3 -3.61 -17.67 -5.36
C ILE A 3 -2.37 -16.99 -5.95
N LYS A 4 -2.52 -16.32 -7.10
CA LYS A 4 -1.43 -15.60 -7.75
C LYS A 4 -1.53 -14.14 -7.37
N TYR A 5 -0.65 -13.68 -6.50
CA TYR A 5 -0.49 -12.26 -6.19
C TYR A 5 0.72 -11.70 -6.94
N LEU A 6 0.58 -10.49 -7.44
CA LEU A 6 1.65 -9.74 -8.09
C LEU A 6 2.33 -8.87 -7.02
N ALA A 7 3.52 -9.25 -6.56
CA ALA A 7 4.32 -8.40 -5.68
C ALA A 7 5.37 -7.67 -6.52
N ILE A 8 5.43 -6.35 -6.40
CA ILE A 8 6.42 -5.51 -7.06
C ILE A 8 7.61 -5.35 -6.12
N ILE A 9 8.76 -5.91 -6.49
CA ILE A 9 10.03 -5.67 -5.80
C ILE A 9 10.88 -4.80 -6.71
N ALA A 10 11.10 -3.54 -6.31
CA ALA A 10 12.09 -2.68 -6.94
C ALA A 10 13.49 -3.10 -6.48
N VAL A 11 14.30 -3.67 -7.37
CA VAL A 11 15.69 -3.99 -7.09
C VAL A 11 16.54 -2.74 -7.34
N VAL A 12 16.99 -2.09 -6.27
CA VAL A 12 18.02 -1.05 -6.34
C VAL A 12 19.39 -1.75 -6.36
N ALA A 13 20.06 -1.73 -7.50
CA ALA A 13 21.43 -2.22 -7.63
C ALA A 13 22.39 -1.19 -7.03
N VAL A 14 22.92 -1.47 -5.84
CA VAL A 14 24.07 -0.71 -5.27
C VAL A 14 25.35 -1.29 -5.87
N VAL A 15 26.01 -0.51 -6.72
CA VAL A 15 27.35 -0.84 -7.24
C VAL A 15 28.38 -0.45 -6.19
N ALA A 16 28.92 -1.44 -5.48
CA ALA A 16 30.10 -1.26 -4.63
C ALA A 16 31.35 -1.42 -5.50
N THR A 17 32.08 -0.33 -5.73
CA THR A 17 33.41 -0.33 -6.36
C THR A 17 34.45 -0.82 -5.35
N ALA A 18 34.97 -2.04 -5.54
CA ALA A 18 36.21 -2.49 -4.91
C ALA A 18 37.28 -2.70 -6.00
N CYS A 19 38.41 -2.01 -5.85
CA CYS A 19 39.57 -2.08 -6.73
C CYS A 19 40.25 -3.46 -6.69
N GLY A 20 40.65 -3.96 -7.84
CA GLY A 20 41.73 -4.95 -7.91
C GLY A 20 41.65 -5.97 -9.05
N ASN A 21 42.23 -5.61 -10.17
CA ASN A 21 42.97 -6.42 -11.20
C ASN A 21 42.41 -7.75 -11.75
N LYS A 22 42.25 -7.69 -13.01
CA LYS A 22 42.36 -8.54 -14.19
C LYS A 22 41.07 -8.71 -14.96
N LYS A 23 41.02 -7.99 -16.08
CA LYS A 23 40.03 -8.16 -17.13
C LYS A 23 40.13 -9.58 -17.69
N THR A 24 39.08 -10.37 -17.46
CA THR A 24 38.65 -11.39 -18.39
C THR A 24 37.39 -10.82 -19.02
N GLU A 25 37.44 -10.41 -20.27
CA GLU A 25 36.27 -10.02 -21.04
C GLU A 25 35.39 -11.29 -21.20
N GLN A 26 34.34 -11.39 -20.37
CA GLN A 26 33.21 -12.22 -20.71
C GLN A 26 32.53 -11.60 -21.93
N PRO A 27 32.17 -12.40 -22.96
CA PRO A 27 31.33 -11.87 -24.04
C PRO A 27 30.07 -11.28 -23.43
N ALA A 28 29.74 -10.03 -23.78
CA ALA A 28 28.49 -9.43 -23.45
C ALA A 28 27.37 -10.35 -23.94
N GLU A 29 26.54 -10.88 -23.06
CA GLU A 29 25.30 -11.51 -23.47
C GLU A 29 24.55 -10.55 -24.38
N PRO A 30 23.98 -11.03 -25.51
CA PRO A 30 23.20 -10.15 -26.37
C PRO A 30 22.08 -9.55 -25.56
N VAL A 31 22.08 -8.21 -25.45
CA VAL A 31 20.96 -7.46 -24.89
C VAL A 31 19.74 -7.84 -25.73
N GLN A 32 18.88 -8.71 -25.18
CA GLN A 32 17.60 -8.99 -25.81
C GLN A 32 16.87 -7.66 -25.92
N GLU A 33 16.57 -7.25 -27.15
CA GLU A 33 15.77 -6.08 -27.43
C GLU A 33 14.44 -6.27 -26.68
N GLN A 34 14.15 -5.39 -25.74
CA GLN A 34 12.94 -5.45 -24.92
C GLN A 34 11.75 -5.32 -25.86
N THR A 35 11.05 -6.41 -26.14
CA THR A 35 9.92 -6.44 -27.07
C THR A 35 8.65 -5.88 -26.45
N ASN A 36 8.53 -5.93 -25.12
CA ASN A 36 7.38 -5.45 -24.36
C ASN A 36 7.79 -4.48 -23.25
N LEU A 37 6.98 -3.47 -22.99
CA LEU A 37 7.24 -2.48 -21.94
C LEU A 37 7.15 -3.10 -20.53
N SER A 38 6.32 -4.12 -20.36
CA SER A 38 6.16 -4.80 -19.08
C SER A 38 7.30 -5.77 -18.72
N ASP A 39 8.19 -6.12 -19.66
CA ASP A 39 9.28 -7.10 -19.44
C ASP A 39 10.35 -6.61 -18.47
N LYS A 40 10.40 -5.31 -18.18
CA LYS A 40 11.25 -4.72 -17.13
C LYS A 40 10.83 -5.09 -15.70
N TYR A 41 9.62 -5.64 -15.52
CA TYR A 41 9.10 -6.09 -14.23
C TYR A 41 9.20 -7.61 -14.13
N ALA A 42 10.00 -8.09 -13.18
CA ALA A 42 10.10 -9.53 -12.92
C ALA A 42 8.82 -10.05 -12.24
N LEU A 43 8.29 -11.16 -12.76
CA LEU A 43 7.19 -11.87 -12.12
C LEU A 43 7.74 -12.84 -11.08
N TYR A 44 7.31 -12.68 -9.83
CA TYR A 44 7.66 -13.59 -8.75
C TYR A 44 6.38 -14.12 -8.08
N THR A 45 6.31 -15.45 -7.88
CA THR A 45 5.19 -16.06 -7.17
C THR A 45 5.52 -16.11 -5.67
N LEU A 46 4.83 -15.31 -4.88
CA LEU A 46 4.90 -15.41 -3.43
C LEU A 46 4.14 -16.65 -2.97
N THR A 47 4.78 -17.42 -2.11
CA THR A 47 4.19 -18.60 -1.46
C THR A 47 4.47 -18.55 0.02
N THR A 48 3.53 -19.07 0.82
CA THR A 48 3.70 -19.23 2.25
C THR A 48 3.13 -20.56 2.69
N ASP A 49 3.67 -21.11 3.79
CA ASP A 49 3.12 -22.26 4.46
C ASP A 49 2.01 -21.83 5.42
N ILE A 50 0.81 -22.33 5.19
CA ILE A 50 -0.37 -22.11 6.05
C ILE A 50 -0.76 -23.36 6.83
N SER A 51 0.10 -24.39 6.87
CA SER A 51 -0.21 -25.67 7.53
C SER A 51 -0.40 -25.52 9.04
N HIS A 52 0.27 -24.53 9.66
CA HIS A 52 0.20 -24.22 11.07
C HIS A 52 -1.03 -23.39 11.49
N LEU A 53 -1.77 -22.84 10.53
CA LEU A 53 -3.01 -22.11 10.81
C LEU A 53 -4.12 -23.08 11.21
N SER A 54 -4.95 -22.68 12.15
CA SER A 54 -6.20 -23.38 12.51
C SER A 54 -7.22 -23.34 11.35
N ASP A 55 -8.25 -24.17 11.45
CA ASP A 55 -9.31 -24.18 10.44
C ASP A 55 -10.09 -22.85 10.40
N ASN A 56 -10.28 -22.18 11.52
CA ASN A 56 -10.90 -20.87 11.59
C ASN A 56 -10.02 -19.80 10.92
N GLU A 57 -8.72 -19.77 11.23
CA GLU A 57 -7.79 -18.84 10.58
C GLU A 57 -7.72 -19.05 9.07
N LYS A 58 -7.80 -20.31 8.60
CA LYS A 58 -7.90 -20.59 7.16
C LYS A 58 -9.20 -20.10 6.54
N GLN A 59 -10.32 -20.15 7.27
CA GLN A 59 -11.61 -19.60 6.84
C GLN A 59 -11.63 -18.07 6.89
N MET A 60 -10.85 -17.43 7.76
CA MET A 60 -10.70 -15.99 7.84
C MET A 60 -9.99 -15.41 6.59
N LEU A 61 -8.99 -16.11 6.04
CA LEU A 61 -8.19 -15.61 4.91
C LEU A 61 -9.01 -15.11 3.72
N PRO A 62 -10.05 -15.82 3.22
CA PRO A 62 -10.89 -15.31 2.13
C PRO A 62 -11.56 -13.98 2.43
N LEU A 63 -11.99 -13.74 3.69
CA LEU A 63 -12.60 -12.48 4.10
C LEU A 63 -11.59 -11.34 4.08
N LEU A 64 -10.38 -11.60 4.59
CA LEU A 64 -9.28 -10.61 4.56
C LEU A 64 -8.86 -10.29 3.12
N PHE A 65 -8.81 -11.30 2.23
CA PHE A 65 -8.50 -11.08 0.82
C PHE A 65 -9.58 -10.25 0.11
N GLU A 66 -10.86 -10.51 0.38
CA GLU A 66 -11.94 -9.71 -0.19
C GLU A 66 -11.88 -8.25 0.30
N ALA A 67 -11.57 -8.03 1.58
CA ALA A 67 -11.34 -6.69 2.11
C ALA A 67 -10.13 -6.00 1.45
N ALA A 68 -9.03 -6.73 1.22
CA ALA A 68 -7.86 -6.22 0.53
C ALA A 68 -8.15 -5.87 -0.95
N ASP A 69 -8.94 -6.70 -1.64
CA ASP A 69 -9.37 -6.42 -3.02
C ASP A 69 -10.22 -5.13 -3.11
N ILE A 70 -10.96 -4.79 -2.05
CA ILE A 70 -11.67 -3.52 -1.97
C ILE A 70 -10.67 -2.35 -1.86
N MET A 71 -9.62 -2.47 -1.04
CA MET A 71 -8.57 -1.44 -0.95
C MET A 71 -7.86 -1.26 -2.30
N ASP A 72 -7.56 -2.35 -3.03
CA ASP A 72 -7.01 -2.28 -4.39
C ASP A 72 -7.90 -1.46 -5.34
N GLN A 73 -9.23 -1.66 -5.28
CA GLN A 73 -10.18 -0.89 -6.07
C GLN A 73 -10.20 0.60 -5.68
N LEU A 74 -10.09 0.91 -4.38
CA LEU A 74 -10.01 2.29 -3.89
C LEU A 74 -8.71 2.94 -4.33
N PHE A 75 -7.58 2.25 -4.21
CA PHE A 75 -6.28 2.75 -4.69
C PHE A 75 -6.30 3.08 -6.19
N TRP A 76 -6.94 2.25 -7.01
CA TRP A 76 -7.15 2.55 -8.43
C TRP A 76 -7.87 3.88 -8.64
N ARG A 77 -8.95 4.12 -7.87
CA ARG A 77 -9.73 5.36 -7.94
C ARG A 77 -8.91 6.57 -7.49
N GLU A 78 -8.12 6.42 -6.46
CA GLU A 78 -7.26 7.47 -5.89
C GLU A 78 -6.07 7.81 -6.77
N ASN A 79 -5.45 6.81 -7.42
CA ASN A 79 -4.25 7.02 -8.24
C ASN A 79 -4.58 7.46 -9.67
N TYR A 80 -5.63 6.90 -10.27
CA TYR A 80 -5.98 7.16 -11.68
C TYR A 80 -7.46 7.53 -11.88
N GLY A 81 -8.37 6.75 -11.32
CA GLY A 81 -9.80 6.84 -11.56
C GLY A 81 -10.42 5.49 -11.94
N ASP A 82 -11.11 5.42 -13.08
CA ASP A 82 -11.79 4.19 -13.52
C ASP A 82 -10.85 3.25 -14.26
N LYS A 83 -10.55 2.11 -13.61
CA LYS A 83 -9.72 1.04 -14.19
C LYS A 83 -10.32 0.47 -15.47
N ALA A 84 -11.65 0.26 -15.51
CA ALA A 84 -12.31 -0.35 -16.65
C ALA A 84 -12.26 0.56 -17.88
N GLU A 85 -12.42 1.87 -17.68
CA GLU A 85 -12.27 2.87 -18.74
C GLU A 85 -10.84 2.86 -19.31
N LEU A 86 -9.81 2.81 -18.47
CA LEU A 86 -8.43 2.70 -18.93
C LEU A 86 -8.19 1.43 -19.73
N MET A 87 -8.67 0.27 -19.23
CA MET A 87 -8.50 -1.00 -19.92
C MET A 87 -9.22 -1.03 -21.27
N ALA A 88 -10.39 -0.41 -21.37
CA ALA A 88 -11.13 -0.24 -22.62
C ALA A 88 -10.37 0.66 -23.60
N LYS A 89 -9.77 1.76 -23.13
CA LYS A 89 -8.95 2.67 -23.94
C LYS A 89 -7.67 1.99 -24.47
N ILE A 90 -7.04 1.13 -23.69
CA ILE A 90 -5.88 0.32 -24.11
C ILE A 90 -6.27 -0.69 -25.22
N GLY A 91 -7.51 -1.18 -25.24
CA GLY A 91 -7.99 -2.14 -26.24
C GLY A 91 -7.35 -3.52 -26.06
N ASP A 92 -6.90 -4.15 -27.16
CA ASP A 92 -6.41 -5.53 -27.16
C ASP A 92 -4.90 -5.66 -26.85
N ASN A 93 -4.25 -4.58 -26.46
CA ASN A 93 -2.81 -4.62 -26.14
C ASN A 93 -2.57 -5.19 -24.73
N GLU A 94 -2.32 -6.49 -24.64
CA GLU A 94 -2.13 -7.20 -23.37
C GLU A 94 -0.88 -6.75 -22.59
N ASP A 95 0.19 -6.31 -23.28
CA ASP A 95 1.39 -5.78 -22.63
C ASP A 95 1.09 -4.45 -21.90
N LEU A 96 0.39 -3.54 -22.56
CA LEU A 96 -0.02 -2.28 -21.94
C LEU A 96 -1.03 -2.51 -20.81
N LYS A 97 -1.96 -3.46 -20.94
CA LYS A 97 -2.88 -3.82 -19.84
C LYS A 97 -2.13 -4.35 -18.63
N LYS A 98 -1.14 -5.23 -18.86
CA LYS A 98 -0.29 -5.76 -17.81
C LYS A 98 0.50 -4.63 -17.13
N LEU A 99 1.12 -3.76 -17.91
CA LEU A 99 1.87 -2.61 -17.39
C LEU A 99 0.96 -1.66 -16.61
N ALA A 100 -0.23 -1.34 -17.13
CA ALA A 100 -1.22 -0.52 -16.45
C ALA A 100 -1.69 -1.14 -15.13
N SER A 101 -1.85 -2.47 -15.09
CA SER A 101 -2.19 -3.17 -13.85
C SER A 101 -1.08 -3.15 -12.81
N ILE A 102 0.18 -3.17 -13.23
CA ILE A 102 1.35 -3.04 -12.35
C ILE A 102 1.48 -1.60 -11.83
N ALA A 103 1.28 -0.61 -12.71
CA ALA A 103 1.48 0.80 -12.40
C ALA A 103 0.25 1.47 -11.74
N TYR A 104 -0.88 0.77 -11.63
CA TYR A 104 -2.18 1.34 -11.20
C TYR A 104 -2.56 2.60 -11.99
N GLY A 105 -2.32 2.58 -13.29
CA GLY A 105 -2.58 3.71 -14.16
C GLY A 105 -1.75 3.66 -15.44
N PRO A 106 -1.83 4.70 -16.28
CA PRO A 106 -1.17 4.76 -17.57
C PRO A 106 0.24 5.35 -17.52
N TRP A 107 0.87 5.45 -16.34
CA TRP A 107 2.16 6.09 -16.13
C TRP A 107 3.21 5.13 -15.59
N ASP A 108 4.39 5.15 -16.18
CA ASP A 108 5.49 4.28 -15.83
C ASP A 108 6.30 4.84 -14.65
N GLY A 109 6.12 4.27 -13.47
CA GLY A 109 6.83 4.68 -12.25
C GLY A 109 8.36 4.49 -12.32
N LEU A 110 8.86 3.57 -13.16
CA LEU A 110 10.29 3.36 -13.36
C LEU A 110 10.90 4.31 -14.43
N ASP A 111 10.06 5.05 -15.15
CA ASP A 111 10.48 6.05 -16.15
C ASP A 111 9.88 7.44 -15.83
N GLY A 112 9.98 7.87 -14.59
CA GLY A 112 9.57 9.20 -14.14
C GLY A 112 8.08 9.51 -14.36
N ASN A 113 7.20 8.53 -14.24
CA ASN A 113 5.76 8.63 -14.51
C ASN A 113 5.42 9.04 -15.95
N LYS A 114 6.25 8.65 -16.91
CA LYS A 114 5.98 8.90 -18.32
C LYS A 114 4.72 8.14 -18.77
N PRO A 115 3.77 8.81 -19.46
CA PRO A 115 2.58 8.13 -19.95
C PRO A 115 2.96 7.16 -21.07
N PHE A 116 2.39 5.96 -21.03
CA PHE A 116 2.60 4.91 -22.04
C PHE A 116 1.32 4.56 -22.83
N VAL A 117 0.21 5.24 -22.53
CA VAL A 117 -1.05 5.11 -23.25
C VAL A 117 -1.29 6.37 -24.07
N GLU A 118 -1.58 6.22 -25.37
CA GLU A 118 -1.80 7.34 -26.28
C GLU A 118 -2.94 8.25 -25.81
N GLY A 119 -2.72 9.56 -25.91
CA GLY A 119 -3.68 10.59 -25.51
C GLY A 119 -3.85 10.76 -23.99
N ILE A 120 -2.95 10.20 -23.20
CA ILE A 120 -2.86 10.46 -21.76
C ILE A 120 -1.80 11.53 -21.51
N GLY A 121 -2.16 12.52 -20.69
CA GLY A 121 -1.25 13.58 -20.24
C GLY A 121 -0.33 13.16 -19.08
N PRO A 122 0.47 14.09 -18.55
CA PRO A 122 1.30 13.84 -17.36
C PRO A 122 0.47 13.36 -16.17
N LYS A 123 1.10 12.58 -15.28
CA LYS A 123 0.46 12.17 -14.01
C LYS A 123 0.15 13.43 -13.18
N PRO A 124 -1.10 13.64 -12.73
CA PRO A 124 -1.41 14.73 -11.83
C PRO A 124 -0.64 14.58 -10.51
N ALA A 125 0.00 15.64 -10.04
CA ALA A 125 0.79 15.59 -8.80
C ALA A 125 -0.05 15.21 -7.58
N GLY A 126 -1.31 15.67 -7.51
CA GLY A 126 -2.26 15.32 -6.45
C GLY A 126 -3.07 14.05 -6.73
N ALA A 127 -2.66 13.22 -7.70
CA ALA A 127 -3.43 12.07 -8.16
C ALA A 127 -4.92 12.44 -8.36
N GLN A 128 -5.87 11.68 -7.77
CA GLN A 128 -7.30 11.99 -7.84
C GLN A 128 -7.86 12.58 -6.53
N PHE A 129 -7.00 12.93 -5.57
CA PHE A 129 -7.43 13.46 -4.28
C PHE A 129 -7.99 14.89 -4.34
N TYR A 130 -7.75 15.59 -5.44
CA TYR A 130 -8.14 16.99 -5.66
C TYR A 130 -8.79 17.16 -7.03
N PRO A 131 -9.67 18.19 -7.22
CA PRO A 131 -10.16 18.52 -8.54
C PRO A 131 -9.00 18.82 -9.51
N ALA A 132 -9.07 18.25 -10.72
CA ALA A 132 -8.01 18.40 -11.71
C ALA A 132 -7.75 19.87 -12.12
N ASP A 133 -8.77 20.71 -12.01
CA ASP A 133 -8.76 22.15 -12.34
C ASP A 133 -8.45 23.05 -11.12
N MET A 134 -8.18 22.47 -9.93
CA MET A 134 -7.91 23.24 -8.71
C MET A 134 -6.61 24.03 -8.83
N THR A 135 -6.68 25.35 -8.58
CA THR A 135 -5.52 26.24 -8.59
C THR A 135 -4.87 26.35 -7.19
N GLU A 136 -3.64 26.87 -7.16
CA GLU A 136 -2.94 27.14 -5.88
C GLU A 136 -3.58 28.29 -5.10
N GLU A 137 -4.18 29.27 -5.81
CA GLU A 137 -4.93 30.38 -5.21
C GLU A 137 -6.19 29.87 -4.53
N GLU A 138 -6.96 28.98 -5.20
CA GLU A 138 -8.14 28.34 -4.60
C GLU A 138 -7.74 27.53 -3.37
N TRP A 139 -6.69 26.71 -3.49
CA TRP A 139 -6.18 25.93 -2.35
C TRP A 139 -5.77 26.83 -1.18
N SER A 140 -5.06 27.92 -1.45
CA SER A 140 -4.62 28.85 -0.41
C SER A 140 -5.80 29.55 0.29
N ALA A 141 -6.82 29.90 -0.48
CA ALA A 141 -8.03 30.54 0.04
C ALA A 141 -9.03 29.57 0.71
N PHE A 142 -8.91 28.28 0.41
CA PHE A 142 -9.80 27.25 0.92
C PHE A 142 -9.63 27.10 2.44
N ASN A 143 -10.70 27.40 3.19
CA ASN A 143 -10.71 27.37 4.66
C ASN A 143 -11.71 26.33 5.17
N ASP A 144 -11.31 25.06 5.11
CA ASP A 144 -12.05 23.93 5.66
C ASP A 144 -11.21 23.31 6.78
N PRO A 145 -11.76 23.03 7.98
CA PRO A 145 -11.01 22.45 9.10
C PRO A 145 -10.38 21.09 8.75
N ASN A 146 -10.97 20.37 7.80
CA ASN A 146 -10.51 19.05 7.36
C ASN A 146 -9.58 19.11 6.13
N LYS A 147 -9.22 20.31 5.68
CA LYS A 147 -8.35 20.54 4.51
C LYS A 147 -7.06 19.72 4.55
N THR A 148 -6.42 19.64 5.72
CA THR A 148 -5.17 18.93 5.96
C THR A 148 -5.36 17.54 6.56
N SER A 149 -6.60 17.03 6.65
CA SER A 149 -6.83 15.66 7.05
C SER A 149 -6.29 14.70 5.98
N GLN A 150 -5.68 13.61 6.43
CA GLN A 150 -5.19 12.53 5.57
C GLN A 150 -6.33 11.72 4.93
N TYR A 151 -7.53 11.81 5.50
CA TYR A 151 -8.65 10.90 5.23
C TYR A 151 -9.83 11.60 4.56
N THR A 152 -9.56 12.61 3.74
CA THR A 152 -10.59 13.33 2.98
C THR A 152 -10.22 13.51 1.52
N MET A 153 -11.21 13.35 0.64
CA MET A 153 -11.15 13.87 -0.73
C MET A 153 -11.45 15.35 -0.73
N VAL A 154 -10.79 16.11 -1.59
CA VAL A 154 -11.19 17.49 -1.90
C VAL A 154 -11.97 17.47 -3.21
N VAL A 155 -13.21 17.93 -3.18
CA VAL A 155 -14.09 17.94 -4.37
C VAL A 155 -14.70 19.30 -4.58
N ARG A 156 -15.35 19.52 -5.72
CA ARG A 156 -16.20 20.69 -5.94
C ARG A 156 -17.62 20.38 -5.49
N ASP A 157 -18.23 21.31 -4.78
CA ASP A 157 -19.67 21.26 -4.48
C ASP A 157 -20.50 21.68 -5.73
N GLU A 158 -21.81 21.70 -5.59
CA GLU A 158 -22.77 22.10 -6.63
C GLU A 158 -22.60 23.55 -7.13
N ASN A 159 -21.94 24.41 -6.36
CA ASN A 159 -21.63 25.80 -6.71
C ASN A 159 -20.21 25.94 -7.27
N GLY A 160 -19.46 24.85 -7.39
CA GLY A 160 -18.08 24.83 -7.85
C GLY A 160 -17.04 25.16 -6.77
N ALA A 161 -17.46 25.40 -5.53
CA ALA A 161 -16.54 25.67 -4.41
C ALA A 161 -15.87 24.36 -3.92
N LEU A 162 -14.64 24.48 -3.38
CA LEU A 162 -13.96 23.35 -2.78
C LEU A 162 -14.64 22.95 -1.47
N LYS A 163 -14.74 21.64 -1.22
CA LYS A 163 -15.12 21.05 0.05
C LYS A 163 -14.36 19.77 0.33
N CYS A 164 -14.13 19.45 1.60
CA CYS A 164 -13.64 18.13 2.01
C CYS A 164 -14.81 17.16 2.18
N VAL A 165 -14.60 15.91 1.75
CA VAL A 165 -15.51 14.80 1.97
C VAL A 165 -14.72 13.67 2.59
N TRP A 166 -15.14 13.16 3.73
CA TRP A 166 -14.50 12.05 4.42
C TRP A 166 -14.47 10.80 3.55
N TYR A 167 -13.46 9.96 3.69
CA TYR A 167 -13.33 8.73 2.88
C TYR A 167 -14.50 7.77 3.11
N HIS A 168 -14.97 7.63 4.37
CA HIS A 168 -16.12 6.79 4.67
C HIS A 168 -17.42 7.25 3.98
N ASP A 169 -17.56 8.54 3.67
CA ASP A 169 -18.69 9.08 2.91
C ASP A 169 -18.45 9.01 1.39
N TYR A 170 -17.24 9.35 0.95
CA TYR A 170 -16.91 9.39 -0.48
C TYR A 170 -16.89 7.99 -1.10
N PHE A 171 -16.40 7.00 -0.37
CA PHE A 171 -16.33 5.59 -0.76
C PHE A 171 -17.30 4.70 0.03
N ALA A 172 -18.46 5.24 0.42
CA ALA A 172 -19.38 4.65 1.41
C ALA A 172 -19.68 3.17 1.21
N GLU A 173 -20.01 2.76 -0.01
CA GLU A 173 -20.39 1.37 -0.30
C GLU A 173 -19.21 0.40 -0.12
N GLN A 174 -18.04 0.76 -0.65
CA GLN A 174 -16.83 -0.04 -0.56
C GLN A 174 -16.32 -0.13 0.88
N ILE A 175 -16.28 0.99 1.57
CA ILE A 175 -15.83 1.08 2.97
C ILE A 175 -16.77 0.27 3.87
N LYS A 176 -18.08 0.40 3.72
CA LYS A 176 -19.05 -0.38 4.49
C LYS A 176 -18.85 -1.89 4.28
N LYS A 177 -18.61 -2.31 3.04
CA LYS A 177 -18.38 -3.72 2.71
C LYS A 177 -17.07 -4.22 3.32
N ALA A 178 -15.96 -3.48 3.16
CA ALA A 178 -14.66 -3.85 3.73
C ALA A 178 -14.73 -3.96 5.26
N ALA A 179 -15.37 -2.99 5.91
CA ALA A 179 -15.55 -3.00 7.36
C ALA A 179 -16.39 -4.19 7.84
N SER A 180 -17.44 -4.58 7.10
CA SER A 180 -18.23 -5.78 7.45
C SER A 180 -17.41 -7.06 7.34
N LEU A 181 -16.55 -7.17 6.32
CA LEU A 181 -15.65 -8.32 6.17
C LEU A 181 -14.63 -8.42 7.32
N LEU A 182 -14.17 -7.29 7.84
CA LEU A 182 -13.30 -7.29 9.02
C LEU A 182 -14.04 -7.69 10.29
N ASP A 183 -15.29 -7.27 10.48
CA ASP A 183 -16.14 -7.73 11.59
C ASP A 183 -16.31 -9.26 11.52
N ASP A 184 -16.70 -9.80 10.35
CA ASP A 184 -16.85 -11.25 10.16
C ASP A 184 -15.51 -12.01 10.37
N ALA A 185 -14.40 -11.44 9.91
CA ALA A 185 -13.07 -12.01 10.12
C ALA A 185 -12.67 -12.02 11.59
N SER A 186 -13.06 -11.03 12.39
CA SER A 186 -12.78 -10.95 13.81
C SER A 186 -13.36 -12.13 14.61
N GLU A 187 -14.51 -12.64 14.19
CA GLU A 187 -15.16 -13.81 14.82
C GLU A 187 -14.40 -15.13 14.58
N LEU A 188 -13.53 -15.15 13.57
CA LEU A 188 -12.72 -16.32 13.19
C LEU A 188 -11.26 -16.21 13.68
N ALA A 189 -10.85 -15.06 14.21
CA ALA A 189 -9.51 -14.85 14.70
C ALA A 189 -9.23 -15.75 15.93
N GLY A 190 -8.11 -16.46 15.89
CA GLY A 190 -7.69 -17.35 16.99
C GLY A 190 -7.03 -16.59 18.15
N ASP A 191 -6.67 -15.35 17.96
CA ASP A 191 -6.04 -14.45 18.91
C ASP A 191 -6.98 -13.28 19.22
N GLU A 192 -7.29 -13.05 20.51
CA GLU A 192 -8.27 -12.02 20.90
C GLU A 192 -7.74 -10.59 20.67
N GLU A 193 -6.43 -10.36 20.81
CA GLU A 193 -5.83 -9.05 20.55
C GLU A 193 -5.96 -8.69 19.06
N PHE A 194 -5.78 -9.70 18.18
CA PHE A 194 -5.99 -9.51 16.75
C PHE A 194 -7.47 -9.37 16.38
N ALA A 195 -8.36 -10.14 17.03
CA ALA A 195 -9.81 -9.99 16.87
C ALA A 195 -10.27 -8.57 17.22
N GLU A 196 -9.79 -8.02 18.34
CA GLU A 196 -10.11 -6.65 18.76
C GLU A 196 -9.54 -5.62 17.77
N TYR A 197 -8.31 -5.83 17.27
CA TYR A 197 -7.76 -4.98 16.22
C TYR A 197 -8.67 -4.95 14.98
N LEU A 198 -9.16 -6.09 14.51
CA LEU A 198 -10.05 -6.14 13.33
C LEU A 198 -11.37 -5.40 13.57
N ARG A 199 -11.99 -5.55 14.76
CA ARG A 199 -13.21 -4.80 15.15
C ARG A 199 -12.96 -3.29 15.18
N LEU A 200 -11.88 -2.86 15.82
CA LEU A 200 -11.50 -1.44 15.89
C LEU A 200 -11.14 -0.89 14.51
N ARG A 201 -10.48 -1.67 13.66
CA ARG A 201 -10.18 -1.27 12.28
C ARG A 201 -11.43 -1.16 11.42
N ALA A 202 -12.41 -2.06 11.60
CA ALA A 202 -13.72 -1.95 10.95
C ALA A 202 -14.47 -0.67 11.38
N LYS A 203 -14.41 -0.32 12.68
CA LYS A 203 -14.93 0.95 13.20
C LYS A 203 -14.18 2.13 12.58
N ALA A 204 -12.85 2.09 12.54
CA ALA A 204 -12.02 3.14 11.98
C ALA A 204 -12.33 3.42 10.51
N LEU A 205 -12.50 2.38 9.69
CA LEU A 205 -12.93 2.52 8.30
C LEU A 205 -14.28 3.25 8.17
N ARG A 206 -15.22 3.04 9.10
CA ARG A 206 -16.55 3.69 9.08
C ARG A 206 -16.56 5.12 9.60
N THR A 207 -15.48 5.58 10.26
CA THR A 207 -15.44 6.87 10.96
C THR A 207 -14.26 7.74 10.57
N ASP A 208 -13.27 7.20 9.86
CA ASP A 208 -11.95 7.78 9.59
C ASP A 208 -11.16 8.15 10.87
N GLU A 209 -11.46 7.48 12.01
CA GLU A 209 -10.77 7.63 13.28
C GLU A 209 -9.89 6.40 13.56
N TYR A 210 -8.62 6.43 13.16
CA TYR A 210 -7.73 5.27 13.15
C TYR A 210 -6.93 5.04 14.43
N PHE A 211 -6.79 6.05 15.29
CA PHE A 211 -5.87 6.00 16.43
C PHE A 211 -6.07 4.79 17.36
N GLU A 212 -7.33 4.46 17.72
CA GLU A 212 -7.61 3.32 18.61
C GLU A 212 -7.15 2.00 17.99
N SER A 213 -7.43 1.79 16.71
CA SER A 213 -7.03 0.57 16.00
C SER A 213 -5.51 0.50 15.79
N ASP A 214 -4.84 1.63 15.59
CA ASP A 214 -3.38 1.68 15.46
C ASP A 214 -2.69 1.32 16.78
N MET A 215 -3.22 1.83 17.90
CA MET A 215 -2.73 1.46 19.23
C MET A 215 -2.95 -0.01 19.53
N GLN A 216 -4.13 -0.56 19.19
CA GLN A 216 -4.42 -1.98 19.38
C GLN A 216 -3.49 -2.87 18.53
N TRP A 217 -3.20 -2.48 17.28
CA TRP A 217 -2.28 -3.22 16.43
C TRP A 217 -0.87 -3.34 17.05
N MET A 218 -0.41 -2.31 17.73
CA MET A 218 0.89 -2.33 18.44
C MET A 218 0.92 -3.34 19.60
N ASP A 219 -0.22 -3.70 20.15
CA ASP A 219 -0.33 -4.67 21.27
C ASP A 219 -0.49 -6.12 20.79
N VAL A 220 -0.85 -6.35 19.54
CA VAL A 220 -0.99 -7.68 18.95
C VAL A 220 0.38 -8.39 18.90
N ARG A 221 0.49 -9.56 19.57
CA ARG A 221 1.77 -10.29 19.72
C ARG A 221 1.70 -11.76 19.27
N ASN A 222 0.63 -12.44 19.55
CA ASN A 222 0.54 -13.91 19.47
C ASN A 222 -0.19 -14.41 18.21
N ASN A 223 -0.65 -13.51 17.37
CA ASN A 223 -1.33 -13.79 16.11
C ASN A 223 -0.46 -14.59 15.13
N ASN A 224 -1.08 -15.48 14.36
CA ASN A 224 -0.42 -16.16 13.22
C ASN A 224 -0.61 -15.39 11.91
N ILE A 225 -1.68 -14.63 11.81
CA ILE A 225 -2.02 -13.76 10.67
C ILE A 225 -1.96 -12.32 11.16
N ASP A 226 -1.31 -11.45 10.39
CA ASP A 226 -1.32 -10.02 10.63
C ASP A 226 -1.92 -9.31 9.42
N MET A 227 -2.53 -8.15 9.66
CA MET A 227 -3.13 -7.34 8.60
C MET A 227 -2.93 -5.86 8.87
N VAL A 228 -2.49 -5.15 7.85
CA VAL A 228 -2.55 -3.69 7.79
C VAL A 228 -3.54 -3.34 6.68
N ILE A 229 -4.53 -2.51 6.96
CA ILE A 229 -5.58 -2.15 6.00
C ILE A 229 -6.13 -0.75 6.28
N GLY A 230 -6.41 -0.01 5.21
CA GLY A 230 -7.00 1.33 5.24
C GLY A 230 -6.14 2.36 4.51
N PRO A 231 -6.36 3.66 4.72
CA PRO A 231 -5.51 4.73 4.20
C PRO A 231 -4.20 4.78 5.01
N ILE A 232 -3.09 4.38 4.38
CA ILE A 232 -1.80 4.13 5.07
C ILE A 232 -0.74 5.14 4.66
N GLU A 233 -0.44 5.27 3.36
CA GLU A 233 0.69 6.07 2.89
C GLU A 233 0.24 7.26 2.03
N ASN A 234 0.93 8.39 2.16
CA ASN A 234 0.56 9.66 1.52
C ASN A 234 1.45 10.06 0.34
N TYR A 235 2.41 9.25 -0.08
CA TYR A 235 3.31 9.60 -1.18
C TYR A 235 2.62 9.64 -2.55
N THR A 236 1.44 9.02 -2.69
CA THR A 236 0.61 9.12 -3.90
C THR A 236 0.13 10.55 -4.14
N ASP A 237 -0.12 11.32 -3.06
CA ASP A 237 -0.32 12.76 -3.11
C ASP A 237 1.03 13.50 -3.19
N ALA A 238 1.62 13.53 -4.38
CA ALA A 238 2.87 14.26 -4.60
C ALA A 238 2.68 15.79 -4.69
N ARG A 239 1.43 16.30 -4.60
CA ARG A 239 1.15 17.74 -4.63
C ARG A 239 1.40 18.40 -3.29
N TYR A 240 0.87 17.83 -2.22
CA TYR A 240 0.99 18.38 -0.87
C TYR A 240 1.49 17.36 0.15
N GLY A 241 1.52 16.07 -0.17
CA GLY A 241 1.91 14.99 0.74
C GLY A 241 0.96 14.82 1.93
N ILE A 242 -0.34 15.12 1.73
CA ILE A 242 -1.34 15.12 2.80
C ILE A 242 -2.20 13.86 2.74
N LYS A 243 -2.78 13.55 1.57
CA LYS A 243 -3.84 12.53 1.44
C LYS A 243 -3.25 11.13 1.42
N ALA A 244 -3.74 10.26 2.33
CA ALA A 244 -3.35 8.87 2.39
C ALA A 244 -4.17 8.01 1.42
N SER A 245 -3.50 7.13 0.70
CA SER A 245 -4.14 6.15 -0.18
C SER A 245 -4.47 4.85 0.54
N HIS A 246 -5.54 4.18 0.09
CA HIS A 246 -5.97 2.90 0.64
C HIS A 246 -5.04 1.77 0.19
N GLU A 247 -4.61 0.98 1.16
CA GLU A 247 -3.72 -0.16 0.97
C GLU A 247 -4.12 -1.31 1.89
N ALA A 248 -3.66 -2.53 1.59
CA ALA A 248 -3.80 -3.67 2.48
C ALA A 248 -2.63 -4.63 2.34
N PHE A 249 -2.14 -5.11 3.47
CA PHE A 249 -1.12 -6.16 3.57
C PHE A 249 -1.64 -7.28 4.47
N ILE A 250 -1.60 -8.51 3.96
CA ILE A 250 -1.94 -9.71 4.72
C ILE A 250 -0.67 -10.52 4.87
N LEU A 251 -0.26 -10.77 6.10
CA LEU A 251 1.00 -11.38 6.45
C LEU A 251 0.75 -12.68 7.23
N ILE A 252 1.49 -13.73 6.91
CA ILE A 252 1.50 -14.98 7.67
C ILE A 252 2.84 -15.04 8.41
N LYS A 253 2.76 -15.13 9.73
CA LYS A 253 3.93 -15.12 10.62
C LYS A 253 4.77 -16.38 10.42
N ASP A 254 6.05 -16.22 10.13
CA ASP A 254 7.02 -17.30 10.17
C ASP A 254 7.47 -17.55 11.61
N GLN A 255 7.02 -18.67 12.19
CA GLN A 255 7.25 -19.01 13.58
C GLN A 255 8.74 -19.25 13.89
N GLU A 256 9.52 -19.77 12.96
CA GLU A 256 10.96 -20.03 13.19
C GLU A 256 11.75 -18.72 13.18
N TRP A 257 11.48 -17.81 12.24
CA TRP A 257 12.07 -16.49 12.24
C TRP A 257 11.63 -15.65 13.44
N THR A 258 10.38 -15.78 13.89
CA THR A 258 9.87 -15.12 15.10
C THR A 258 10.69 -15.52 16.34
N LYS A 259 10.98 -16.84 16.51
CA LYS A 259 11.85 -17.33 17.60
C LYS A 259 13.27 -16.78 17.49
N GLN A 260 13.82 -16.68 16.28
CA GLN A 260 15.15 -16.10 16.06
C GLN A 260 15.17 -14.61 16.39
N LEU A 261 14.19 -13.84 15.94
CA LEU A 261 14.06 -12.41 16.24
C LEU A 261 13.95 -12.17 17.76
N ALA A 262 13.19 -12.99 18.49
CA ALA A 262 13.10 -12.88 19.95
C ALA A 262 14.47 -13.02 20.65
N ARG A 263 15.36 -13.88 20.13
CA ARG A 263 16.74 -14.00 20.65
C ARG A 263 17.53 -12.73 20.40
N TYR A 264 17.44 -12.14 19.24
CA TYR A 264 18.15 -10.87 18.92
C TYR A 264 17.56 -9.69 19.67
N ALA A 265 16.24 -9.62 19.82
CA ALA A 265 15.56 -8.58 20.57
C ALA A 265 16.05 -8.49 22.02
N ALA A 266 16.42 -9.62 22.64
CA ALA A 266 16.98 -9.63 23.97
C ALA A 266 18.33 -8.87 24.11
N PHE A 267 19.05 -8.65 23.01
CA PHE A 267 20.31 -7.89 23.01
C PHE A 267 20.11 -6.39 22.72
N VAL A 268 18.93 -5.99 22.27
CA VAL A 268 18.68 -4.59 21.86
C VAL A 268 18.95 -3.59 22.99
N PRO A 269 18.56 -3.83 24.27
CA PRO A 269 18.87 -2.89 25.34
C PRO A 269 20.38 -2.70 25.58
N GLU A 270 21.17 -3.77 25.40
CA GLU A 270 22.62 -3.67 25.55
C GLU A 270 23.27 -3.00 24.33
N LEU A 271 22.82 -3.31 23.14
CA LEU A 271 23.27 -2.65 21.90
C LEU A 271 22.98 -1.14 21.95
N GLN A 272 21.80 -0.75 22.46
CA GLN A 272 21.43 0.65 22.63
C GLN A 272 22.42 1.42 23.53
N LYS A 273 22.86 0.82 24.64
CA LYS A 273 23.86 1.42 25.55
C LYS A 273 25.22 1.60 24.89
N GLN A 274 25.57 0.72 23.95
CA GLN A 274 26.87 0.72 23.27
C GLN A 274 26.90 1.59 22.00
N LEU A 275 25.79 2.22 21.61
CA LEU A 275 25.79 3.12 20.45
C LEU A 275 26.81 4.24 20.62
N PRO A 276 27.63 4.59 19.59
CA PRO A 276 28.63 5.64 19.64
C PRO A 276 27.99 7.04 19.52
N VAL A 277 27.07 7.34 20.42
CA VAL A 277 26.31 8.60 20.49
C VAL A 277 26.32 9.11 21.93
N PRO A 278 26.08 10.43 22.17
CA PRO A 278 25.94 10.98 23.51
C PRO A 278 24.87 10.25 24.35
N GLU A 279 25.09 10.19 25.67
CA GLU A 279 24.25 9.43 26.61
C GLU A 279 22.77 9.85 26.59
N GLU A 280 22.47 11.11 26.25
CA GLU A 280 21.10 11.63 26.13
C GLU A 280 20.28 10.92 25.05
N TYR A 281 20.94 10.37 24.01
CA TYR A 281 20.31 9.61 22.91
C TYR A 281 20.24 8.10 23.17
N LYS A 282 20.81 7.61 24.27
CA LYS A 282 20.79 6.19 24.64
C LYS A 282 19.64 5.81 25.56
N LYS A 283 18.83 6.77 25.96
CA LYS A 283 17.68 6.52 26.84
C LYS A 283 16.64 5.70 26.09
N ILE A 284 16.27 4.58 26.69
CA ILE A 284 15.08 3.80 26.27
C ILE A 284 13.88 4.50 26.89
N SER A 285 12.97 4.98 26.06
CA SER A 285 11.69 5.56 26.50
C SER A 285 10.73 4.45 26.91
#